data_e32fcbaea0a970433df63d58b31a0eea
#
_entry.id   e32fcbaea0a970433df63d58b31a0eea
#
_cell.length_a   1.000
_cell.length_b   1.000
_cell.length_c   1.000
_cell.angle_alpha   90.00
_cell.angle_beta   90.00
_cell.angle_gamma   90.00
#
_symmetry.space_group_name_H-M   'P 1'
#
loop_
_entity.id
_entity.type
_entity.pdbx_description
1 polymer ?
#
loop_
_entity_poly.entity_id
_entity_poly.type
_entity_poly.pdbx_seq_one_letter_code
_entity_poly.pdbx_strand_id
1 'polypeptide(L)'
;MENKTFEQQSIPLDGSEISDYASGGDGQYSRDELDMIQQGKTQRFQRNFGLVSLLGFGTTMMATWEAVFTSNATAALNGGFPSLVWGFLFSWIGNLATAASLAEMASMAPTSGGQYHWVAMLAPEKHRVFLSWITGWIATIGWSANTAAGIFFSGSMIQGLLVLNDSTYAYHRWHGTLIMWAALGIVILVNTIAARFLPKIEGMILILHTLGFFAILIPMVYLSDHNSASTVFTDFENSAGWNSNGLAFFVGLISNTLPFIGYDGPAHMAEEVKNAAINVPYAMIFTVIVNGTLGFAITIAFAFCATDIQSALESPTGYDFMYVFQQATQSNAGTSVMTAIMIVLMICASIGFLATASRQTFAFARDRGIPGSRWLSTVGTTTKIPFWSVVFCTFITMLICLINIFSTVAFNAIVSLTIAGLFISYLIPVSLMAFKRATGEPIKLGPWKMGSLGLPVNIVSMIYLIITIVFSFFAPETPVTLASMNWSCLVFGGFVIIGLVYWFVTGKKVYTGPIRER
;
A
#
# COMPACT_ATOMS: atom_id res chain seq x y z
N MET A 1 45.78 -13.40 -2.99
CA MET A 1 44.29 -13.31 -2.94
C MET A 1 43.89 -13.57 -1.50
N GLU A 2 43.85 -12.51 -0.70
CA GLU A 2 43.61 -12.61 0.74
C GLU A 2 42.12 -12.76 1.02
N ASN A 3 41.73 -13.89 1.58
CA ASN A 3 40.45 -14.09 2.22
C ASN A 3 40.40 -13.27 3.53
N LYS A 4 39.89 -12.04 3.47
CA LYS A 4 39.47 -11.33 4.69
C LYS A 4 38.14 -11.89 5.13
N THR A 5 38.15 -12.79 6.09
CA THR A 5 37.05 -13.15 6.95
C THR A 5 36.60 -11.89 7.68
N PHE A 6 35.43 -11.36 7.28
CA PHE A 6 34.75 -10.29 8.04
C PHE A 6 34.17 -10.93 9.31
N GLU A 7 34.82 -10.70 10.42
CA GLU A 7 34.25 -10.98 11.75
C GLU A 7 32.98 -10.16 11.95
N GLN A 8 31.89 -10.87 12.21
CA GLN A 8 30.61 -10.31 12.60
C GLN A 8 30.69 -9.82 14.05
N GLN A 9 30.90 -8.53 14.25
CA GLN A 9 30.57 -7.90 15.53
C GLN A 9 29.13 -7.38 15.45
N SER A 10 28.20 -8.15 16.00
CA SER A 10 26.82 -7.76 16.27
C SER A 10 26.72 -7.15 17.67
N ILE A 11 27.32 -6.00 17.91
CA ILE A 11 27.17 -5.27 19.17
C ILE A 11 26.40 -3.97 18.83
N PRO A 12 25.26 -3.68 19.50
CA PRO A 12 24.70 -2.33 19.46
C PRO A 12 25.77 -1.38 20.01
N LEU A 13 26.01 -0.26 19.33
CA LEU A 13 26.82 0.80 19.92
C LEU A 13 26.23 1.14 21.29
N ASP A 14 27.01 1.05 22.34
CA ASP A 14 26.58 1.43 23.69
C ASP A 14 26.28 2.94 23.70
N GLY A 15 25.36 3.35 24.58
CA GLY A 15 25.00 4.77 24.73
C GLY A 15 26.18 5.70 24.98
N SER A 16 27.31 5.16 25.46
CA SER A 16 28.58 5.86 25.65
C SER A 16 29.28 6.22 24.32
N GLU A 17 29.33 5.31 23.34
CA GLU A 17 29.92 5.60 22.02
C GLU A 17 29.10 6.64 21.24
N ILE A 18 27.77 6.64 21.42
CA ILE A 18 26.88 7.66 20.83
C ILE A 18 27.07 9.02 21.52
N SER A 19 27.31 9.03 22.85
CA SER A 19 27.62 10.26 23.57
C SER A 19 28.93 10.89 23.11
N ASP A 20 29.92 10.09 22.74
CA ASP A 20 31.19 10.56 22.20
C ASP A 20 31.06 11.17 20.80
N TYR A 21 30.18 10.62 19.92
CA TYR A 21 29.83 11.25 18.63
C TYR A 21 28.97 12.51 18.80
N ALA A 22 28.10 12.55 19.82
CA ALA A 22 27.25 13.71 20.11
C ALA A 22 27.99 14.80 20.93
N SER A 23 29.02 14.43 21.73
CA SER A 23 29.81 15.33 22.56
C SER A 23 31.12 15.80 21.94
N GLY A 24 31.54 15.18 20.84
CA GLY A 24 32.70 15.58 20.06
C GLY A 24 32.45 16.87 19.28
N GLY A 25 32.57 18.01 19.93
CA GLY A 25 32.73 19.38 19.45
C GLY A 25 31.92 19.83 18.24
N ASP A 26 31.09 20.84 18.43
CA ASP A 26 30.45 21.70 17.41
C ASP A 26 29.66 21.02 16.30
N GLY A 27 28.40 20.68 16.59
CA GLY A 27 27.32 20.61 15.60
C GLY A 27 27.55 19.78 14.32
N GLN A 28 28.43 18.77 14.32
CA GLN A 28 28.94 18.13 13.11
C GLN A 28 27.94 17.16 12.46
N TYR A 29 26.95 16.62 13.21
CA TYR A 29 25.96 15.68 12.68
C TYR A 29 24.54 16.11 13.00
N SER A 30 23.66 16.08 12.00
CA SER A 30 22.22 16.23 12.20
C SER A 30 21.64 15.00 12.93
N ARG A 31 20.46 15.15 13.57
CA ARG A 31 19.77 14.03 14.22
C ARG A 31 19.55 12.87 13.26
N ASP A 32 19.16 13.14 12.03
CA ASP A 32 18.93 12.14 11.00
C ASP A 32 20.20 11.35 10.64
N GLU A 33 21.36 12.01 10.65
CA GLU A 33 22.65 11.34 10.44
C GLU A 33 23.02 10.45 11.61
N LEU A 34 22.76 10.90 12.84
CA LEU A 34 22.94 10.08 14.05
C LEU A 34 22.02 8.85 14.03
N ASP A 35 20.75 9.00 13.65
CA ASP A 35 19.81 7.90 13.52
C ASP A 35 20.32 6.87 12.47
N MET A 36 20.84 7.32 11.31
CA MET A 36 21.42 6.43 10.30
C MET A 36 22.67 5.69 10.83
N ILE A 37 23.56 6.38 11.55
CA ILE A 37 24.75 5.79 12.18
C ILE A 37 24.32 4.70 13.19
N GLN A 38 23.34 4.99 14.04
CA GLN A 38 22.80 4.01 15.00
C GLN A 38 22.25 2.75 14.32
N GLN A 39 21.62 2.90 13.15
CA GLN A 39 21.14 1.78 12.35
C GLN A 39 22.27 1.12 11.52
N GLY A 40 23.51 1.62 11.62
CA GLY A 40 24.66 1.11 10.85
C GLY A 40 24.54 1.36 9.36
N LYS A 41 23.78 2.36 8.93
CA LYS A 41 23.54 2.69 7.52
C LYS A 41 24.28 3.94 7.09
N THR A 42 24.62 4.01 5.81
CA THR A 42 25.22 5.19 5.18
C THR A 42 24.13 5.98 4.46
N GLN A 43 24.06 7.29 4.69
CA GLN A 43 23.13 8.18 3.99
C GLN A 43 23.47 8.20 2.49
N ARG A 44 22.59 7.64 1.65
CA ARG A 44 22.78 7.57 0.19
C ARG A 44 21.81 8.46 -0.58
N PHE A 45 20.65 8.74 0.01
CA PHE A 45 19.61 9.59 -0.55
C PHE A 45 19.74 11.04 -0.07
N GLN A 46 19.17 11.97 -0.82
CA GLN A 46 19.04 13.36 -0.41
C GLN A 46 17.74 13.56 0.37
N ARG A 47 17.81 14.20 1.55
CA ARG A 47 16.62 14.48 2.38
C ARG A 47 15.87 15.70 1.87
N ASN A 48 14.91 15.46 0.98
CA ASN A 48 14.12 16.49 0.30
C ASN A 48 12.68 16.62 0.83
N PHE A 49 12.18 15.61 1.56
CA PHE A 49 10.83 15.61 2.11
C PHE A 49 10.80 16.25 3.51
N GLY A 50 10.00 17.31 3.67
CA GLY A 50 9.52 17.78 4.97
C GLY A 50 8.19 17.16 5.34
N LEU A 51 7.63 17.49 6.54
CA LEU A 51 6.36 16.92 7.00
C LEU A 51 5.21 17.14 6.01
N VAL A 52 5.03 18.36 5.49
CA VAL A 52 3.92 18.69 4.57
C VAL A 52 4.02 17.92 3.27
N SER A 53 5.21 17.83 2.65
CA SER A 53 5.38 17.07 1.41
C SER A 53 5.26 15.56 1.64
N LEU A 54 5.61 15.07 2.82
CA LEU A 54 5.43 13.67 3.20
C LEU A 54 3.96 13.33 3.48
N LEU A 55 3.22 14.24 4.09
CA LEU A 55 1.76 14.13 4.23
C LEU A 55 1.06 14.11 2.87
N GLY A 56 1.48 15.00 1.96
CA GLY A 56 1.03 14.98 0.57
C GLY A 56 1.28 13.62 -0.07
N PHE A 57 2.52 13.15 -0.02
CA PHE A 57 2.91 11.85 -0.55
C PHE A 57 2.07 10.69 0.01
N GLY A 58 1.92 10.60 1.34
CA GLY A 58 1.10 9.56 1.97
C GLY A 58 -0.38 9.64 1.58
N THR A 59 -0.96 10.85 1.61
CA THR A 59 -2.38 11.08 1.32
C THR A 59 -2.72 10.77 -0.14
N THR A 60 -1.92 11.26 -1.06
CA THR A 60 -2.16 11.04 -2.51
C THR A 60 -1.87 9.61 -2.93
N MET A 61 -0.87 8.97 -2.31
CA MET A 61 -0.54 7.58 -2.56
C MET A 61 -1.64 6.62 -2.08
N MET A 62 -2.25 6.84 -0.91
CA MET A 62 -3.38 6.01 -0.47
C MET A 62 -4.58 6.11 -1.42
N ALA A 63 -4.85 7.29 -1.99
CA ALA A 63 -5.94 7.53 -2.93
C ALA A 63 -7.27 6.90 -2.44
N THR A 64 -7.62 7.09 -1.14
CA THR A 64 -8.68 6.32 -0.48
C THR A 64 -10.05 6.60 -1.07
N TRP A 65 -10.42 7.88 -1.26
CA TRP A 65 -11.74 8.19 -1.77
C TRP A 65 -11.89 7.79 -3.26
N GLU A 66 -10.80 7.78 -4.03
CA GLU A 66 -10.76 7.26 -5.40
C GLU A 66 -10.91 5.73 -5.41
N ALA A 67 -10.22 5.06 -4.48
CA ALA A 67 -10.27 3.61 -4.38
C ALA A 67 -11.63 3.09 -3.90
N VAL A 68 -12.40 3.87 -3.13
CA VAL A 68 -13.80 3.53 -2.78
C VAL A 68 -14.63 3.30 -4.04
N PHE A 69 -14.55 4.19 -5.03
CA PHE A 69 -15.29 4.03 -6.29
C PHE A 69 -14.83 2.82 -7.11
N THR A 70 -13.55 2.49 -7.07
CA THR A 70 -12.99 1.46 -7.95
C THR A 70 -13.03 0.05 -7.35
N SER A 71 -13.31 -0.10 -6.05
CA SER A 71 -13.23 -1.39 -5.35
C SER A 71 -14.51 -1.80 -4.61
N ASN A 72 -15.59 -1.05 -4.68
CA ASN A 72 -16.82 -1.25 -3.89
C ASN A 72 -17.65 -2.48 -4.29
N ALA A 73 -17.53 -3.00 -5.50
CA ALA A 73 -18.41 -4.03 -6.06
C ALA A 73 -18.53 -5.29 -5.19
N THR A 74 -17.40 -5.79 -4.63
CA THR A 74 -17.47 -7.00 -3.79
C THR A 74 -18.25 -6.77 -2.50
N ALA A 75 -18.15 -5.60 -1.86
CA ALA A 75 -18.94 -5.28 -0.68
C ALA A 75 -20.41 -5.03 -1.03
N ALA A 76 -20.70 -4.42 -2.19
CA ALA A 76 -22.05 -4.23 -2.67
C ALA A 76 -22.79 -5.58 -2.90
N LEU A 77 -22.12 -6.58 -3.46
CA LEU A 77 -22.64 -7.94 -3.60
C LEU A 77 -22.79 -8.66 -2.25
N ASN A 78 -21.93 -8.35 -1.28
CA ASN A 78 -21.77 -9.04 -0.01
C ASN A 78 -22.31 -8.23 1.17
N GLY A 79 -23.51 -7.68 1.03
CA GLY A 79 -24.22 -6.97 2.10
C GLY A 79 -24.76 -5.61 1.71
N GLY A 80 -24.66 -5.24 0.43
CA GLY A 80 -25.20 -3.99 -0.07
C GLY A 80 -24.48 -2.75 0.51
N PHE A 81 -25.19 -1.62 0.56
CA PHE A 81 -24.67 -0.39 1.12
C PHE A 81 -24.30 -0.47 2.62
N PRO A 82 -25.06 -1.17 3.50
CA PRO A 82 -24.62 -1.35 4.88
C PRO A 82 -23.24 -1.99 5.00
N SER A 83 -22.89 -2.95 4.14
CA SER A 83 -21.57 -3.57 4.12
C SER A 83 -20.48 -2.57 3.69
N LEU A 84 -20.77 -1.68 2.73
CA LEU A 84 -19.86 -0.60 2.35
C LEU A 84 -19.61 0.36 3.52
N VAL A 85 -20.67 0.87 4.15
CA VAL A 85 -20.58 1.89 5.21
C VAL A 85 -19.93 1.34 6.47
N TRP A 86 -20.46 0.24 7.02
CA TRP A 86 -19.96 -0.32 8.29
C TRP A 86 -18.62 -1.05 8.09
N GLY A 87 -18.42 -1.68 6.94
CA GLY A 87 -17.15 -2.30 6.56
C GLY A 87 -16.04 -1.27 6.39
N PHE A 88 -16.35 -0.08 5.83
CA PHE A 88 -15.38 1.01 5.74
C PHE A 88 -14.97 1.51 7.12
N LEU A 89 -15.94 1.72 8.02
CA LEU A 89 -15.65 2.16 9.40
C LEU A 89 -14.80 1.12 10.16
N PHE A 90 -15.15 -0.18 10.04
CA PHE A 90 -14.38 -1.28 10.61
C PHE A 90 -12.93 -1.28 10.07
N SER A 91 -12.77 -1.15 8.76
CA SER A 91 -11.47 -1.11 8.10
C SER A 91 -10.67 0.15 8.48
N TRP A 92 -11.31 1.30 8.61
CA TRP A 92 -10.66 2.53 9.03
C TRP A 92 -10.06 2.44 10.43
N ILE A 93 -10.83 1.93 11.40
CA ILE A 93 -10.36 1.72 12.78
C ILE A 93 -9.21 0.71 12.81
N GLY A 94 -9.32 -0.40 12.08
CA GLY A 94 -8.29 -1.43 12.01
C GLY A 94 -6.98 -0.95 11.36
N ASN A 95 -7.09 -0.19 10.26
CA ASN A 95 -5.92 0.39 9.60
C ASN A 95 -5.30 1.52 10.43
N LEU A 96 -6.09 2.32 11.16
CA LEU A 96 -5.54 3.34 12.07
C LEU A 96 -4.74 2.70 13.22
N ALA A 97 -5.23 1.61 13.79
CA ALA A 97 -4.49 0.85 14.80
C ALA A 97 -3.20 0.24 14.23
N THR A 98 -3.26 -0.27 13.00
CA THR A 98 -2.09 -0.84 12.32
C THR A 98 -1.08 0.26 11.97
N ALA A 99 -1.53 1.39 11.42
CA ALA A 99 -0.68 2.53 11.11
C ALA A 99 0.02 3.06 12.38
N ALA A 100 -0.69 3.18 13.50
CA ALA A 100 -0.10 3.60 14.77
C ALA A 100 0.96 2.59 15.28
N SER A 101 0.70 1.29 15.14
CA SER A 101 1.66 0.25 15.50
C SER A 101 2.93 0.31 14.65
N LEU A 102 2.80 0.47 13.33
CA LEU A 102 3.93 0.60 12.41
C LEU A 102 4.65 1.94 12.58
N ALA A 103 3.92 3.02 12.85
CA ALA A 103 4.48 4.35 13.09
C ALA A 103 5.43 4.37 14.30
N GLU A 104 5.11 3.64 15.35
CA GLU A 104 6.00 3.53 16.51
C GLU A 104 7.30 2.80 16.14
N MET A 105 7.22 1.74 15.34
CA MET A 105 8.40 1.03 14.85
C MET A 105 9.20 1.89 13.84
N ALA A 106 8.53 2.69 13.01
CA ALA A 106 9.19 3.64 12.13
C ALA A 106 9.96 4.73 12.90
N SER A 107 9.44 5.14 14.06
CA SER A 107 10.15 6.05 14.97
C SER A 107 11.38 5.41 15.62
N MET A 108 11.33 4.10 15.89
CA MET A 108 12.47 3.35 16.46
C MET A 108 13.61 3.19 15.45
N ALA A 109 13.28 2.95 14.20
CA ALA A 109 14.25 2.71 13.12
C ALA A 109 13.74 3.31 11.81
N PRO A 110 14.02 4.61 11.57
CA PRO A 110 13.57 5.33 10.38
C PRO A 110 14.46 5.00 9.17
N THR A 111 14.36 3.78 8.66
CA THR A 111 15.08 3.29 7.48
C THR A 111 14.12 2.86 6.39
N SER A 112 14.51 2.97 5.12
CA SER A 112 13.70 2.53 3.96
C SER A 112 13.40 1.02 3.95
N GLY A 113 14.04 0.25 4.85
CA GLY A 113 13.76 -1.17 5.04
C GLY A 113 12.39 -1.46 5.66
N GLY A 114 11.88 -0.55 6.51
CA GLY A 114 10.56 -0.72 7.12
C GLY A 114 10.40 -2.05 7.87
N GLN A 115 9.35 -2.79 7.55
CA GLN A 115 8.88 -3.97 8.26
C GLN A 115 9.96 -5.04 8.51
N TYR A 116 10.74 -5.40 7.49
CA TYR A 116 11.75 -6.45 7.67
C TYR A 116 12.90 -6.02 8.59
N HIS A 117 13.22 -4.72 8.60
CA HIS A 117 14.21 -4.16 9.49
C HIS A 117 13.69 -4.18 10.95
N TRP A 118 12.43 -3.76 11.16
CA TRP A 118 11.81 -3.82 12.49
C TRP A 118 11.71 -5.25 13.02
N VAL A 119 11.37 -6.21 12.15
CA VAL A 119 11.39 -7.65 12.51
C VAL A 119 12.78 -8.09 12.95
N ALA A 120 13.84 -7.67 12.25
CA ALA A 120 15.20 -8.00 12.65
C ALA A 120 15.58 -7.45 14.04
N MET A 121 14.99 -6.33 14.45
CA MET A 121 15.21 -5.73 15.77
C MET A 121 14.39 -6.40 16.88
N LEU A 122 13.18 -6.85 16.57
CA LEU A 122 12.20 -7.33 17.54
C LEU A 122 12.20 -8.84 17.72
N ALA A 123 12.57 -9.62 16.69
CA ALA A 123 12.49 -11.06 16.70
C ALA A 123 13.55 -11.69 17.62
N PRO A 124 13.22 -12.86 18.26
CA PRO A 124 14.18 -13.66 18.99
C PRO A 124 15.37 -14.05 18.10
N GLU A 125 16.57 -14.07 18.66
CA GLU A 125 17.82 -14.27 17.92
C GLU A 125 17.81 -15.50 17.01
N LYS A 126 17.29 -16.62 17.51
CA LYS A 126 17.18 -17.89 16.78
C LYS A 126 16.39 -17.79 15.46
N HIS A 127 15.37 -16.92 15.40
CA HIS A 127 14.45 -16.82 14.27
C HIS A 127 14.59 -15.49 13.49
N ARG A 128 15.39 -14.57 14.01
CA ARG A 128 15.53 -13.19 13.53
C ARG A 128 15.83 -13.10 12.04
N VAL A 129 16.81 -13.85 11.56
CA VAL A 129 17.29 -13.80 10.18
C VAL A 129 16.21 -14.27 9.20
N PHE A 130 15.56 -15.40 9.50
CA PHE A 130 14.50 -15.94 8.65
C PHE A 130 13.25 -15.08 8.65
N LEU A 131 12.77 -14.66 9.83
CA LEU A 131 11.57 -13.82 9.94
C LEU A 131 11.76 -12.46 9.25
N SER A 132 12.91 -11.84 9.43
CA SER A 132 13.26 -10.61 8.73
C SER A 132 13.28 -10.81 7.22
N TRP A 133 13.94 -11.86 6.75
CA TRP A 133 14.04 -12.17 5.33
C TRP A 133 12.67 -12.43 4.70
N ILE A 134 11.84 -13.29 5.30
CA ILE A 134 10.51 -13.61 4.74
C ILE A 134 9.59 -12.40 4.72
N THR A 135 9.68 -11.53 5.73
CA THR A 135 8.94 -10.26 5.76
C THR A 135 9.34 -9.35 4.60
N GLY A 136 10.65 -9.18 4.33
CA GLY A 136 11.13 -8.40 3.21
C GLY A 136 10.76 -8.99 1.85
N TRP A 137 10.80 -10.32 1.72
CA TRP A 137 10.37 -11.04 0.53
C TRP A 137 8.89 -10.77 0.23
N ILE A 138 8.02 -10.98 1.23
CA ILE A 138 6.56 -10.78 1.09
C ILE A 138 6.22 -9.30 0.84
N ALA A 139 6.87 -8.36 1.53
CA ALA A 139 6.67 -6.94 1.31
C ALA A 139 7.02 -6.49 -0.12
N THR A 140 8.07 -7.09 -0.73
CA THR A 140 8.47 -6.78 -2.11
C THR A 140 7.38 -7.12 -3.11
N ILE A 141 6.73 -8.29 -2.99
CA ILE A 141 5.62 -8.63 -3.89
C ILE A 141 4.37 -7.81 -3.58
N GLY A 142 4.08 -7.56 -2.30
CA GLY A 142 2.94 -6.73 -1.89
C GLY A 142 2.98 -5.34 -2.50
N TRP A 143 4.11 -4.65 -2.43
CA TRP A 143 4.30 -3.33 -3.04
C TRP A 143 4.30 -3.35 -4.57
N SER A 144 4.86 -4.41 -5.17
CA SER A 144 4.80 -4.59 -6.64
C SER A 144 3.37 -4.85 -7.11
N ALA A 145 2.59 -5.64 -6.37
CA ALA A 145 1.18 -5.88 -6.65
C ALA A 145 0.33 -4.61 -6.44
N ASN A 146 0.64 -3.80 -5.41
CA ASN A 146 -0.04 -2.52 -5.19
C ASN A 146 0.20 -1.54 -6.34
N THR A 147 1.43 -1.48 -6.85
CA THR A 147 1.74 -0.70 -8.07
C THR A 147 0.94 -1.21 -9.27
N ALA A 148 0.85 -2.52 -9.44
CA ALA A 148 0.06 -3.13 -10.50
C ALA A 148 -1.44 -2.86 -10.36
N ALA A 149 -1.99 -2.82 -9.13
CA ALA A 149 -3.38 -2.47 -8.86
C ALA A 149 -3.71 -1.03 -9.31
N GLY A 150 -2.88 -0.04 -8.94
CA GLY A 150 -3.07 1.34 -9.37
C GLY A 150 -3.01 1.51 -10.90
N ILE A 151 -2.08 0.83 -11.55
CA ILE A 151 -1.95 0.82 -13.02
C ILE A 151 -3.14 0.10 -13.66
N PHE A 152 -3.60 -1.01 -13.07
CA PHE A 152 -4.80 -1.72 -13.54
C PHE A 152 -6.03 -0.81 -13.49
N PHE A 153 -6.29 -0.14 -12.37
CA PHE A 153 -7.40 0.81 -12.27
C PHE A 153 -7.29 1.93 -13.31
N SER A 154 -6.11 2.53 -13.45
CA SER A 154 -5.91 3.61 -14.43
C SER A 154 -6.23 3.15 -15.86
N GLY A 155 -5.68 2.01 -16.28
CA GLY A 155 -5.87 1.48 -17.63
C GLY A 155 -7.29 1.00 -17.91
N SER A 156 -7.92 0.32 -16.95
CA SER A 156 -9.29 -0.19 -17.12
C SER A 156 -10.34 0.93 -17.08
N MET A 157 -10.14 1.99 -16.28
CA MET A 157 -11.00 3.18 -16.32
C MET A 157 -10.91 3.91 -17.67
N ILE A 158 -9.71 4.04 -18.27
CA ILE A 158 -9.56 4.59 -19.63
C ILE A 158 -10.33 3.71 -20.62
N GLN A 159 -10.23 2.40 -20.50
CA GLN A 159 -10.98 1.48 -21.37
C GLN A 159 -12.48 1.59 -21.15
N GLY A 160 -12.95 1.77 -19.91
CA GLY A 160 -14.35 2.05 -19.59
C GLY A 160 -14.86 3.33 -20.24
N LEU A 161 -14.05 4.39 -20.28
CA LEU A 161 -14.40 5.63 -21.00
C LEU A 161 -14.51 5.44 -22.52
N LEU A 162 -13.71 4.57 -23.12
CA LEU A 162 -13.86 4.21 -24.52
C LEU A 162 -15.19 3.53 -24.77
N VAL A 163 -15.57 2.56 -23.93
CA VAL A 163 -16.88 1.88 -24.00
C VAL A 163 -18.03 2.87 -23.81
N LEU A 164 -17.91 3.84 -22.90
CA LEU A 164 -18.95 4.85 -22.64
C LEU A 164 -19.19 5.77 -23.83
N ASN A 165 -18.13 6.18 -24.54
CA ASN A 165 -18.19 7.26 -25.54
C ASN A 165 -18.20 6.77 -26.99
N ASP A 166 -17.80 5.53 -27.26
CA ASP A 166 -17.75 4.94 -28.59
C ASP A 166 -18.51 3.63 -28.65
N SER A 167 -19.73 3.65 -29.17
CA SER A 167 -20.57 2.46 -29.33
C SER A 167 -20.01 1.43 -30.33
N THR A 168 -19.01 1.80 -31.11
CA THR A 168 -18.34 0.90 -32.08
C THR A 168 -17.11 0.25 -31.51
N TYR A 169 -16.67 0.66 -30.32
CA TYR A 169 -15.47 0.13 -29.68
C TYR A 169 -15.66 -1.34 -29.28
N ALA A 170 -14.90 -2.23 -29.92
CA ALA A 170 -14.83 -3.63 -29.55
C ALA A 170 -13.89 -3.80 -28.35
N TYR A 171 -14.44 -4.17 -27.20
CA TYR A 171 -13.68 -4.42 -25.99
C TYR A 171 -12.78 -5.64 -26.13
N HIS A 172 -11.47 -5.44 -26.00
CA HIS A 172 -10.48 -6.51 -25.92
C HIS A 172 -9.56 -6.28 -24.71
N ARG A 173 -9.30 -7.30 -23.91
CA ARG A 173 -8.46 -7.19 -22.72
C ARG A 173 -7.02 -6.77 -23.00
N TRP A 174 -6.46 -7.19 -24.12
CA TRP A 174 -5.10 -6.77 -24.51
C TRP A 174 -5.00 -5.26 -24.77
N HIS A 175 -6.06 -4.59 -25.23
CA HIS A 175 -6.11 -3.12 -25.29
C HIS A 175 -5.90 -2.52 -23.90
N GLY A 176 -6.63 -3.02 -22.89
CA GLY A 176 -6.49 -2.59 -21.51
C GLY A 176 -5.05 -2.76 -21.00
N THR A 177 -4.43 -3.91 -21.28
CA THR A 177 -3.04 -4.15 -20.88
C THR A 177 -2.05 -3.18 -21.54
N LEU A 178 -2.23 -2.84 -22.81
CA LEU A 178 -1.39 -1.83 -23.47
C LEU A 178 -1.60 -0.43 -22.88
N ILE A 179 -2.83 -0.06 -22.57
CA ILE A 179 -3.15 1.20 -21.88
C ILE A 179 -2.51 1.24 -20.49
N MET A 180 -2.57 0.14 -19.74
CA MET A 180 -1.88 -0.02 -18.45
C MET A 180 -0.37 0.21 -18.60
N TRP A 181 0.27 -0.37 -19.61
CA TRP A 181 1.69 -0.17 -19.85
C TRP A 181 2.04 1.25 -20.27
N ALA A 182 1.16 1.92 -21.02
CA ALA A 182 1.33 3.34 -21.35
C ALA A 182 1.23 4.23 -20.10
N ALA A 183 0.26 3.97 -19.20
CA ALA A 183 0.16 4.66 -17.92
C ALA A 183 1.41 4.39 -17.04
N LEU A 184 1.89 3.15 -16.98
CA LEU A 184 3.13 2.80 -16.29
C LEU A 184 4.35 3.55 -16.88
N GLY A 185 4.37 3.80 -18.19
CA GLY A 185 5.39 4.62 -18.85
C GLY A 185 5.48 6.04 -18.28
N ILE A 186 4.34 6.67 -17.97
CA ILE A 186 4.28 7.99 -17.31
C ILE A 186 4.85 7.88 -15.89
N VAL A 187 4.47 6.85 -15.14
CA VAL A 187 4.91 6.61 -13.77
C VAL A 187 6.43 6.40 -13.70
N ILE A 188 7.01 5.64 -14.63
CA ILE A 188 8.46 5.43 -14.74
C ILE A 188 9.17 6.74 -15.04
N LEU A 189 8.66 7.52 -16.00
CA LEU A 189 9.26 8.79 -16.39
C LEU A 189 9.38 9.74 -15.19
N VAL A 190 8.34 9.82 -14.36
CA VAL A 190 8.38 10.63 -13.14
C VAL A 190 9.38 10.07 -12.13
N ASN A 191 9.39 8.75 -11.90
CA ASN A 191 10.28 8.11 -10.92
C ASN A 191 11.76 8.05 -11.35
N THR A 192 12.07 8.38 -12.60
CA THR A 192 13.44 8.40 -13.12
C THR A 192 13.88 9.81 -13.50
N ILE A 193 13.27 10.41 -14.51
CA ILE A 193 13.70 11.71 -15.07
C ILE A 193 13.29 12.86 -14.14
N ALA A 194 12.05 12.84 -13.63
CA ALA A 194 11.51 13.91 -12.80
C ALA A 194 11.62 13.64 -11.29
N ALA A 195 12.30 12.58 -10.86
CA ALA A 195 12.36 12.14 -9.44
C ALA A 195 12.83 13.23 -8.47
N ARG A 196 13.72 14.15 -8.89
CA ARG A 196 14.16 15.29 -8.07
C ARG A 196 13.04 16.28 -7.72
N PHE A 197 11.97 16.27 -8.49
CA PHE A 197 10.79 17.12 -8.29
C PHE A 197 9.66 16.42 -7.54
N LEU A 198 9.83 15.14 -7.20
CA LEU A 198 8.80 14.32 -6.55
C LEU A 198 8.13 15.03 -5.36
N PRO A 199 8.85 15.67 -4.40
CA PRO A 199 8.20 16.37 -3.29
C PRO A 199 7.29 17.53 -3.71
N LYS A 200 7.61 18.21 -4.83
CA LYS A 200 6.78 19.30 -5.37
C LYS A 200 5.59 18.76 -6.15
N ILE A 201 5.81 17.69 -6.91
CA ILE A 201 4.75 16.98 -7.66
C ILE A 201 3.72 16.47 -6.68
N GLU A 202 4.11 15.81 -5.59
CA GLU A 202 3.19 15.32 -4.55
C GLU A 202 2.41 16.45 -3.86
N GLY A 203 3.02 17.61 -3.65
CA GLY A 203 2.30 18.79 -3.15
C GLY A 203 1.22 19.31 -4.13
N MET A 204 1.49 19.28 -5.44
CA MET A 204 0.49 19.63 -6.46
C MET A 204 -0.61 18.58 -6.56
N ILE A 205 -0.26 17.30 -6.46
CA ILE A 205 -1.23 16.20 -6.49
C ILE A 205 -2.15 16.30 -5.27
N LEU A 206 -1.66 16.66 -4.09
CA LEU A 206 -2.50 16.88 -2.90
C LEU A 206 -3.59 17.94 -3.13
N ILE A 207 -3.25 19.03 -3.83
CA ILE A 207 -4.23 20.06 -4.20
C ILE A 207 -5.26 19.46 -5.17
N LEU A 208 -4.81 18.75 -6.19
CA LEU A 208 -5.69 18.10 -7.17
C LEU A 208 -6.58 17.03 -6.51
N HIS A 209 -6.04 16.24 -5.59
CA HIS A 209 -6.76 15.24 -4.80
C HIS A 209 -7.90 15.90 -3.99
N THR A 210 -7.60 17.00 -3.31
CA THR A 210 -8.60 17.72 -2.52
C THR A 210 -9.66 18.40 -3.40
N LEU A 211 -9.24 19.08 -4.46
CA LEU A 211 -10.17 19.72 -5.39
C LEU A 211 -11.00 18.70 -6.17
N GLY A 212 -10.39 17.59 -6.60
CA GLY A 212 -11.06 16.48 -7.27
C GLY A 212 -12.15 15.84 -6.41
N PHE A 213 -11.89 15.68 -5.09
CA PHE A 213 -12.88 15.21 -4.15
C PHE A 213 -14.17 16.04 -4.21
N PHE A 214 -14.07 17.38 -4.09
CA PHE A 214 -15.24 18.25 -4.15
C PHE A 214 -15.85 18.32 -5.55
N ALA A 215 -15.02 18.28 -6.61
CA ALA A 215 -15.48 18.30 -7.99
C ALA A 215 -16.31 17.06 -8.37
N ILE A 216 -16.16 15.96 -7.64
CA ILE A 216 -16.96 14.75 -7.81
C ILE A 216 -18.10 14.70 -6.80
N LEU A 217 -17.83 14.94 -5.51
CA LEU A 217 -18.82 14.84 -4.43
C LEU A 217 -20.01 15.78 -4.68
N ILE A 218 -19.75 17.05 -5.00
CA ILE A 218 -20.81 18.06 -5.09
C ILE A 218 -21.78 17.76 -6.25
N PRO A 219 -21.34 17.55 -7.50
CA PRO A 219 -22.26 17.20 -8.58
C PRO A 219 -23.00 15.89 -8.34
N MET A 220 -22.30 14.85 -7.83
CA MET A 220 -22.90 13.55 -7.55
C MET A 220 -24.03 13.69 -6.53
N VAL A 221 -23.82 14.37 -5.41
CA VAL A 221 -24.86 14.53 -4.38
C VAL A 221 -25.97 15.47 -4.81
N TYR A 222 -25.64 16.57 -5.51
CA TYR A 222 -26.64 17.58 -5.90
C TYR A 222 -27.56 17.13 -7.03
N LEU A 223 -27.06 16.32 -7.97
CA LEU A 223 -27.78 15.96 -9.20
C LEU A 223 -28.45 14.58 -9.14
N SER A 224 -28.10 13.72 -8.15
CA SER A 224 -28.69 12.39 -8.03
C SER A 224 -29.99 12.40 -7.22
N ASP A 225 -30.85 11.45 -7.52
CA ASP A 225 -31.87 10.98 -6.56
C ASP A 225 -31.18 10.24 -5.42
N HIS A 226 -31.86 10.08 -4.29
CA HIS A 226 -31.24 9.52 -3.09
C HIS A 226 -31.99 8.30 -2.56
N ASN A 227 -31.23 7.29 -2.17
CA ASN A 227 -31.73 6.15 -1.42
C ASN A 227 -32.26 6.56 -0.03
N SER A 228 -33.14 5.73 0.54
CA SER A 228 -33.60 5.90 1.92
C SER A 228 -32.45 5.62 2.91
N ALA A 229 -32.53 6.21 4.10
CA ALA A 229 -31.55 5.92 5.15
C ALA A 229 -31.55 4.43 5.57
N SER A 230 -32.70 3.73 5.50
CA SER A 230 -32.77 2.30 5.78
C SER A 230 -31.93 1.50 4.77
N THR A 231 -32.07 1.80 3.49
CA THR A 231 -31.29 1.16 2.41
C THR A 231 -29.78 1.34 2.61
N VAL A 232 -29.36 2.53 3.05
CA VAL A 232 -27.93 2.84 3.23
C VAL A 232 -27.34 2.19 4.49
N PHE A 233 -28.10 2.12 5.59
CA PHE A 233 -27.52 1.75 6.89
C PHE A 233 -27.97 0.38 7.43
N THR A 234 -29.13 -0.16 7.00
CA THR A 234 -29.75 -1.32 7.64
C THR A 234 -30.19 -2.44 6.72
N ASP A 235 -30.56 -2.15 5.47
CA ASP A 235 -31.13 -3.15 4.55
C ASP A 235 -30.00 -3.98 3.93
N PHE A 236 -29.60 -5.04 4.65
CA PHE A 236 -28.47 -5.90 4.28
C PHE A 236 -28.85 -6.89 3.19
N GLU A 237 -28.21 -6.80 2.03
CA GLU A 237 -28.44 -7.66 0.86
C GLU A 237 -27.25 -8.60 0.62
N ASN A 238 -27.50 -9.92 0.70
CA ASN A 238 -26.50 -10.93 0.43
C ASN A 238 -26.73 -11.56 -0.96
N SER A 239 -26.46 -10.82 -2.00
CA SER A 239 -26.61 -11.26 -3.39
C SER A 239 -25.49 -12.23 -3.82
N ALA A 240 -24.37 -12.29 -3.08
CA ALA A 240 -23.26 -13.20 -3.32
C ALA A 240 -23.56 -14.68 -2.93
N GLY A 241 -24.69 -14.96 -2.31
CA GLY A 241 -25.17 -16.33 -2.04
C GLY A 241 -24.58 -17.02 -0.82
N TRP A 242 -23.85 -16.32 0.07
CA TRP A 242 -23.30 -16.90 1.30
C TRP A 242 -24.37 -17.30 2.30
N ASN A 243 -24.11 -18.36 3.09
CA ASN A 243 -25.09 -18.92 4.03
C ASN A 243 -25.45 -18.01 5.21
N SER A 244 -24.68 -16.93 5.45
CA SER A 244 -24.98 -15.95 6.50
C SER A 244 -24.53 -14.56 6.12
N ASN A 245 -25.27 -13.55 6.59
CA ASN A 245 -24.91 -12.14 6.40
C ASN A 245 -23.58 -11.75 7.05
N GLY A 246 -23.24 -12.39 8.19
CA GLY A 246 -21.95 -12.17 8.85
C GLY A 246 -20.79 -12.65 8.00
N LEU A 247 -20.89 -13.82 7.36
CA LEU A 247 -19.88 -14.32 6.45
C LEU A 247 -19.77 -13.44 5.21
N ALA A 248 -20.90 -13.06 4.60
CA ALA A 248 -20.94 -12.13 3.47
C ALA A 248 -20.24 -10.81 3.83
N PHE A 249 -20.56 -10.19 4.99
CA PHE A 249 -19.91 -8.96 5.46
C PHE A 249 -18.39 -9.08 5.49
N PHE A 250 -17.86 -10.16 6.06
CA PHE A 250 -16.41 -10.35 6.14
C PHE A 250 -15.76 -10.60 4.77
N VAL A 251 -16.44 -11.30 3.86
CA VAL A 251 -15.98 -11.44 2.46
C VAL A 251 -15.95 -10.08 1.75
N GLY A 252 -16.97 -9.24 1.99
CA GLY A 252 -17.05 -7.88 1.45
C GLY A 252 -15.95 -6.92 1.95
N LEU A 253 -15.27 -7.24 3.07
CA LEU A 253 -14.22 -6.37 3.64
C LEU A 253 -13.05 -6.10 2.69
N ILE A 254 -12.81 -6.94 1.69
CA ILE A 254 -11.75 -6.72 0.70
C ILE A 254 -11.92 -5.36 0.00
N SER A 255 -13.15 -5.00 -0.35
CA SER A 255 -13.52 -3.71 -0.95
C SER A 255 -13.21 -2.52 -0.03
N ASN A 256 -13.45 -2.70 1.27
CA ASN A 256 -13.29 -1.66 2.27
C ASN A 256 -11.85 -1.53 2.79
N THR A 257 -11.04 -2.57 2.58
CA THR A 257 -9.65 -2.62 3.06
C THR A 257 -8.68 -2.01 2.05
N LEU A 258 -8.87 -2.30 0.76
CA LEU A 258 -8.01 -1.82 -0.31
C LEU A 258 -7.81 -0.29 -0.29
N PRO A 259 -8.85 0.53 -0.06
CA PRO A 259 -8.73 1.99 0.00
C PRO A 259 -7.76 2.52 1.07
N PHE A 260 -7.39 1.70 2.04
CA PHE A 260 -6.46 2.10 3.10
C PHE A 260 -5.02 1.62 2.90
N ILE A 261 -4.72 0.89 1.83
CA ILE A 261 -3.36 0.39 1.59
C ILE A 261 -2.43 1.55 1.20
N GLY A 262 -1.22 1.55 1.78
CA GLY A 262 -0.16 2.50 1.41
C GLY A 262 0.31 3.42 2.53
N TYR A 263 -0.34 3.44 3.70
CA TYR A 263 0.08 4.30 4.82
C TYR A 263 1.49 4.03 5.36
N ASP A 264 2.10 2.91 5.04
CA ASP A 264 3.50 2.60 5.36
C ASP A 264 4.50 3.18 4.33
N GLY A 265 4.01 3.69 3.20
CA GLY A 265 4.86 4.30 2.17
C GLY A 265 5.81 5.37 2.69
N PRO A 266 5.37 6.30 3.56
CA PRO A 266 6.25 7.24 4.22
C PRO A 266 7.44 6.60 4.96
N ALA A 267 7.29 5.39 5.52
CA ALA A 267 8.38 4.67 6.17
C ALA A 267 9.45 4.22 5.18
N HIS A 268 9.06 3.77 3.99
CA HIS A 268 10.01 3.40 2.95
C HIS A 268 10.74 4.60 2.33
N MET A 269 10.20 5.82 2.52
CA MET A 269 10.85 7.08 2.15
C MET A 269 11.72 7.66 3.27
N ALA A 270 11.83 7.03 4.44
CA ALA A 270 12.44 7.59 5.65
C ALA A 270 13.86 8.13 5.45
N GLU A 271 14.67 7.52 4.56
CA GLU A 271 16.03 7.98 4.24
C GLU A 271 16.05 9.26 3.38
N GLU A 272 14.89 9.68 2.83
CA GLU A 272 14.69 10.93 2.08
C GLU A 272 13.97 12.02 2.89
N VAL A 273 13.58 11.72 4.13
CA VAL A 273 12.75 12.58 5.01
C VAL A 273 13.62 13.29 6.05
N LYS A 274 13.36 14.57 6.27
CA LYS A 274 13.97 15.37 7.36
C LYS A 274 13.28 15.06 8.68
N ASN A 275 14.03 14.91 9.79
CA ASN A 275 13.54 14.51 11.10
C ASN A 275 12.66 13.23 11.01
N ALA A 276 13.18 12.20 10.32
CA ALA A 276 12.42 11.02 9.94
C ALA A 276 11.78 10.30 11.13
N ALA A 277 12.50 10.15 12.26
CA ALA A 277 11.99 9.51 13.47
C ALA A 277 10.73 10.17 14.07
N ILE A 278 10.40 11.41 13.66
CA ILE A 278 9.22 12.16 14.10
C ILE A 278 8.23 12.34 12.95
N ASN A 279 8.70 12.77 11.77
CA ASN A 279 7.83 13.14 10.67
C ASN A 279 7.17 11.93 9.99
N VAL A 280 7.87 10.79 9.91
CA VAL A 280 7.30 9.56 9.33
C VAL A 280 6.12 9.04 10.14
N PRO A 281 6.22 8.86 11.48
CA PRO A 281 5.07 8.46 12.30
C PRO A 281 3.84 9.37 12.15
N TYR A 282 4.05 10.68 12.20
CA TYR A 282 2.96 11.63 12.02
C TYR A 282 2.33 11.52 10.63
N ALA A 283 3.15 11.42 9.58
CA ALA A 283 2.64 11.27 8.22
C ALA A 283 1.79 10.01 8.08
N MET A 284 2.24 8.86 8.58
CA MET A 284 1.51 7.60 8.53
C MET A 284 0.13 7.70 9.19
N ILE A 285 0.04 8.29 10.39
CA ILE A 285 -1.21 8.40 11.15
C ILE A 285 -2.16 9.43 10.52
N PHE A 286 -1.66 10.63 10.23
CA PHE A 286 -2.49 11.70 9.65
C PHE A 286 -3.00 11.33 8.26
N THR A 287 -2.21 10.61 7.47
CA THR A 287 -2.65 10.08 6.17
C THR A 287 -3.90 9.19 6.33
N VAL A 288 -3.92 8.25 7.30
CA VAL A 288 -5.10 7.39 7.53
C VAL A 288 -6.29 8.20 8.08
N ILE A 289 -6.06 9.21 8.91
CA ILE A 289 -7.14 10.05 9.44
C ILE A 289 -7.78 10.87 8.31
N VAL A 290 -6.98 11.59 7.53
CA VAL A 290 -7.47 12.47 6.46
C VAL A 290 -8.17 11.64 5.39
N ASN A 291 -7.51 10.61 4.89
CA ASN A 291 -8.06 9.75 3.85
C ASN A 291 -9.29 8.96 4.33
N GLY A 292 -9.28 8.49 5.58
CA GLY A 292 -10.44 7.84 6.18
C GLY A 292 -11.65 8.76 6.25
N THR A 293 -11.44 10.04 6.60
CA THR A 293 -12.52 11.04 6.63
C THR A 293 -13.09 11.31 5.24
N LEU A 294 -12.24 11.56 4.24
CA LEU A 294 -12.68 11.80 2.87
C LEU A 294 -13.34 10.57 2.25
N GLY A 295 -12.71 9.39 2.44
CA GLY A 295 -13.24 8.12 1.95
C GLY A 295 -14.58 7.76 2.59
N PHE A 296 -14.77 7.99 3.90
CA PHE A 296 -16.05 7.74 4.56
C PHE A 296 -17.16 8.66 4.03
N ALA A 297 -16.85 9.93 3.83
CA ALA A 297 -17.79 10.87 3.24
C ALA A 297 -18.23 10.45 1.83
N ILE A 298 -17.29 10.03 0.97
CA ILE A 298 -17.59 9.50 -0.37
C ILE A 298 -18.38 8.17 -0.28
N THR A 299 -18.02 7.27 0.63
CA THR A 299 -18.75 6.00 0.80
C THR A 299 -20.23 6.25 1.12
N ILE A 300 -20.51 7.15 2.07
CA ILE A 300 -21.88 7.55 2.40
C ILE A 300 -22.56 8.21 1.21
N ALA A 301 -21.91 9.17 0.58
CA ALA A 301 -22.47 9.89 -0.57
C ALA A 301 -22.80 8.92 -1.73
N PHE A 302 -21.88 8.02 -2.06
CA PHE A 302 -22.10 6.99 -3.09
C PHE A 302 -23.28 6.09 -2.74
N ALA A 303 -23.36 5.60 -1.49
CA ALA A 303 -24.46 4.76 -1.04
C ALA A 303 -25.84 5.44 -1.12
N PHE A 304 -25.90 6.75 -0.88
CA PHE A 304 -27.15 7.51 -1.09
C PHE A 304 -27.45 7.74 -2.57
N CYS A 305 -26.45 7.99 -3.42
CA CYS A 305 -26.64 8.38 -4.81
C CYS A 305 -26.78 7.21 -5.80
N ALA A 306 -26.33 6.01 -5.44
CA ALA A 306 -26.42 4.82 -6.28
C ALA A 306 -27.80 4.14 -6.10
N THR A 307 -28.86 4.74 -6.67
CA THR A 307 -30.24 4.29 -6.50
C THR A 307 -30.56 2.99 -7.24
N ASP A 308 -29.82 2.64 -8.28
CA ASP A 308 -29.94 1.39 -9.03
C ASP A 308 -28.56 0.68 -9.07
N ILE A 309 -28.20 0.09 -7.93
CA ILE A 309 -26.90 -0.59 -7.79
C ILE A 309 -26.80 -1.84 -8.67
N GLN A 310 -27.92 -2.52 -8.93
CA GLN A 310 -27.91 -3.72 -9.77
C GLN A 310 -27.52 -3.39 -11.21
N SER A 311 -28.15 -2.39 -11.84
CA SER A 311 -27.77 -1.94 -13.17
C SER A 311 -26.37 -1.35 -13.20
N ALA A 312 -25.94 -0.71 -12.10
CA ALA A 312 -24.59 -0.18 -11.98
C ALA A 312 -23.53 -1.29 -12.01
N LEU A 313 -23.72 -2.38 -11.27
CA LEU A 313 -22.82 -3.54 -11.24
C LEU A 313 -22.75 -4.28 -12.59
N GLU A 314 -23.83 -4.23 -13.39
CA GLU A 314 -23.89 -4.81 -14.73
C GLU A 314 -23.43 -3.85 -15.85
N SER A 315 -22.95 -2.66 -15.49
CA SER A 315 -22.51 -1.63 -16.45
C SER A 315 -21.45 -2.17 -17.41
N PRO A 316 -21.62 -1.97 -18.73
CA PRO A 316 -20.67 -2.40 -19.75
C PRO A 316 -19.30 -1.71 -19.64
N THR A 317 -19.22 -0.59 -18.92
CA THR A 317 -17.97 0.13 -18.67
C THR A 317 -17.03 -0.65 -17.72
N GLY A 318 -17.56 -1.66 -16.99
CA GLY A 318 -16.86 -2.43 -15.95
C GLY A 318 -16.73 -1.69 -14.62
N TYR A 319 -17.38 -0.52 -14.48
CA TYR A 319 -17.37 0.29 -13.26
C TYR A 319 -18.77 0.82 -12.93
N ASP A 320 -19.27 0.49 -11.76
CA ASP A 320 -20.56 0.94 -11.25
C ASP A 320 -20.61 2.46 -11.03
N PHE A 321 -19.52 3.07 -10.56
CA PHE A 321 -19.46 4.53 -10.35
C PHE A 321 -19.64 5.33 -11.64
N MET A 322 -19.19 4.81 -12.79
CA MET A 322 -19.43 5.48 -14.08
C MET A 322 -20.92 5.52 -14.42
N TYR A 323 -21.65 4.44 -14.10
CA TYR A 323 -23.11 4.42 -14.24
C TYR A 323 -23.76 5.44 -13.32
N VAL A 324 -23.35 5.50 -12.03
CA VAL A 324 -23.88 6.48 -11.06
C VAL A 324 -23.58 7.91 -11.52
N PHE A 325 -22.39 8.20 -12.02
CA PHE A 325 -22.05 9.52 -12.56
C PHE A 325 -22.90 9.86 -13.80
N GLN A 326 -23.18 8.88 -14.67
CA GLN A 326 -24.03 9.06 -15.84
C GLN A 326 -25.49 9.32 -15.43
N GLN A 327 -26.00 8.60 -14.43
CA GLN A 327 -27.33 8.85 -13.88
C GLN A 327 -27.43 10.25 -13.25
N ALA A 328 -26.43 10.66 -12.49
CA ALA A 328 -26.41 11.98 -11.87
C ALA A 328 -26.34 13.11 -12.92
N THR A 329 -25.40 13.04 -13.85
CA THR A 329 -25.13 14.14 -14.79
C THR A 329 -26.02 14.12 -16.03
N GLN A 330 -26.67 12.99 -16.34
CA GLN A 330 -27.41 12.73 -17.59
C GLN A 330 -26.57 13.06 -18.85
N SER A 331 -25.25 12.88 -18.76
CA SER A 331 -24.31 13.31 -19.80
C SER A 331 -23.05 12.45 -19.84
N ASN A 332 -22.74 11.86 -21.00
CA ASN A 332 -21.47 11.16 -21.21
C ASN A 332 -20.26 12.12 -21.03
N ALA A 333 -20.39 13.37 -21.42
CA ALA A 333 -19.33 14.37 -21.24
C ALA A 333 -19.08 14.66 -19.75
N GLY A 334 -20.15 14.84 -18.95
CA GLY A 334 -20.05 15.04 -17.50
C GLY A 334 -19.40 13.83 -16.80
N THR A 335 -19.87 12.62 -17.13
CA THR A 335 -19.30 11.36 -16.63
C THR A 335 -17.82 11.23 -17.01
N SER A 336 -17.47 11.57 -18.25
CA SER A 336 -16.09 11.50 -18.73
C SER A 336 -15.16 12.45 -18.00
N VAL A 337 -15.60 13.67 -17.68
CA VAL A 337 -14.81 14.64 -16.91
C VAL A 337 -14.56 14.13 -15.49
N MET A 338 -15.61 13.66 -14.78
CA MET A 338 -15.50 13.12 -13.44
C MET A 338 -14.57 11.89 -13.41
N THR A 339 -14.73 10.98 -14.38
CA THR A 339 -13.86 9.80 -14.50
C THR A 339 -12.42 10.16 -14.87
N ALA A 340 -12.21 11.18 -15.71
CA ALA A 340 -10.85 11.65 -16.05
C ALA A 340 -10.09 12.19 -14.81
N ILE A 341 -10.78 12.87 -13.89
CA ILE A 341 -10.21 13.28 -12.61
C ILE A 341 -9.71 12.04 -11.84
N MET A 342 -10.54 11.00 -11.76
CA MET A 342 -10.19 9.72 -11.11
C MET A 342 -8.96 9.07 -11.75
N ILE A 343 -8.92 9.00 -13.09
CA ILE A 343 -7.81 8.41 -13.85
C ILE A 343 -6.50 9.15 -13.55
N VAL A 344 -6.52 10.48 -13.63
CA VAL A 344 -5.32 11.29 -13.36
C VAL A 344 -4.82 11.07 -11.93
N LEU A 345 -5.70 11.07 -10.93
CA LEU A 345 -5.36 10.86 -9.53
C LEU A 345 -4.81 9.44 -9.29
N MET A 346 -5.38 8.43 -9.95
CA MET A 346 -4.90 7.05 -9.81
C MET A 346 -3.52 6.85 -10.48
N ILE A 347 -3.24 7.51 -11.61
CA ILE A 347 -1.89 7.54 -12.19
C ILE A 347 -0.92 8.24 -11.23
N CYS A 348 -1.34 9.35 -10.62
CA CYS A 348 -0.55 10.07 -9.63
C CYS A 348 -0.26 9.21 -8.39
N ALA A 349 -1.24 8.49 -7.85
CA ALA A 349 -1.05 7.54 -6.76
C ALA A 349 -0.03 6.45 -7.14
N SER A 350 -0.09 5.95 -8.38
CA SER A 350 0.84 4.94 -8.90
C SER A 350 2.31 5.43 -8.96
N ILE A 351 2.53 6.75 -9.08
CA ILE A 351 3.88 7.35 -8.96
C ILE A 351 4.44 7.08 -7.55
N GLY A 352 3.64 7.32 -6.51
CA GLY A 352 3.99 7.06 -5.12
C GLY A 352 4.17 5.55 -4.85
N PHE A 353 3.32 4.69 -5.41
CA PHE A 353 3.45 3.23 -5.28
C PHE A 353 4.78 2.73 -5.83
N LEU A 354 5.17 3.13 -7.04
CA LEU A 354 6.45 2.73 -7.64
C LEU A 354 7.64 3.34 -6.89
N ALA A 355 7.51 4.59 -6.41
CA ALA A 355 8.53 5.20 -5.56
C ALA A 355 8.79 4.33 -4.33
N THR A 356 7.75 3.97 -3.59
CA THR A 356 7.80 3.16 -2.38
C THR A 356 8.33 1.76 -2.66
N ALA A 357 7.77 1.05 -3.65
CA ALA A 357 8.19 -0.29 -4.05
C ALA A 357 9.69 -0.35 -4.38
N SER A 358 10.19 0.66 -5.10
CA SER A 358 11.60 0.72 -5.49
C SER A 358 12.55 1.00 -4.31
N ARG A 359 12.15 1.83 -3.32
CA ARG A 359 12.96 2.08 -2.11
C ARG A 359 12.99 0.87 -1.20
N GLN A 360 11.84 0.23 -1.00
CA GLN A 360 11.75 -1.01 -0.23
C GLN A 360 12.62 -2.11 -0.88
N THR A 361 12.50 -2.30 -2.20
CA THR A 361 13.32 -3.26 -2.97
C THR A 361 14.81 -2.92 -2.88
N PHE A 362 15.19 -1.65 -3.02
CA PHE A 362 16.56 -1.18 -2.84
C PHE A 362 17.11 -1.52 -1.45
N ALA A 363 16.35 -1.20 -0.40
CA ALA A 363 16.77 -1.46 0.98
C ALA A 363 16.97 -2.96 1.22
N PHE A 364 16.03 -3.80 0.75
CA PHE A 364 16.12 -5.25 0.88
C PHE A 364 17.26 -5.85 0.04
N ALA A 365 17.53 -5.29 -1.14
CA ALA A 365 18.68 -5.66 -1.96
C ALA A 365 20.02 -5.23 -1.34
N ARG A 366 20.08 -4.03 -0.73
CA ARG A 366 21.25 -3.55 0.02
C ARG A 366 21.65 -4.55 1.12
N ASP A 367 20.65 -5.14 1.77
CA ASP A 367 20.83 -6.16 2.79
C ASP A 367 20.95 -7.59 2.21
N ARG A 368 21.10 -7.74 0.89
CA ARG A 368 21.27 -9.01 0.16
C ARG A 368 20.08 -9.97 0.28
N GLY A 369 18.87 -9.45 0.45
CA GLY A 369 17.65 -10.23 0.63
C GLY A 369 17.10 -10.88 -0.64
N ILE A 370 17.41 -10.34 -1.82
CA ILE A 370 16.86 -10.78 -3.11
C ILE A 370 17.97 -11.07 -4.14
N PRO A 371 17.69 -11.90 -5.17
CA PRO A 371 18.59 -12.09 -6.30
C PRO A 371 18.92 -10.76 -6.98
N GLY A 372 20.13 -10.63 -7.54
CA GLY A 372 20.55 -9.40 -8.22
C GLY A 372 20.87 -8.23 -7.28
N SER A 373 20.99 -8.46 -5.98
CA SER A 373 21.28 -7.46 -4.95
C SER A 373 22.41 -6.50 -5.31
N ARG A 374 23.44 -6.99 -6.02
CA ARG A 374 24.59 -6.17 -6.45
C ARG A 374 24.17 -4.97 -7.33
N TRP A 375 23.18 -5.16 -8.19
CA TRP A 375 22.71 -4.09 -9.09
C TRP A 375 21.57 -3.30 -8.43
N LEU A 376 20.62 -4.01 -7.82
CA LEU A 376 19.43 -3.40 -7.21
C LEU A 376 19.77 -2.49 -6.03
N SER A 377 20.90 -2.69 -5.35
CA SER A 377 21.37 -1.85 -4.25
C SER A 377 22.19 -0.63 -4.69
N THR A 378 22.21 -0.32 -5.99
CA THR A 378 22.95 0.85 -6.49
C THR A 378 22.06 2.08 -6.54
N VAL A 379 22.62 3.22 -6.13
CA VAL A 379 22.03 4.56 -6.24
C VAL A 379 22.85 5.38 -7.21
N GLY A 380 22.19 6.05 -8.14
CA GLY A 380 22.87 6.93 -9.09
C GLY A 380 23.64 8.06 -8.37
N THR A 381 24.87 8.28 -8.75
CA THR A 381 25.73 9.30 -8.10
C THR A 381 25.18 10.73 -8.27
N THR A 382 24.64 11.03 -9.44
CA THR A 382 24.08 12.34 -9.80
C THR A 382 22.58 12.43 -9.47
N THR A 383 21.80 11.40 -9.85
CA THR A 383 20.34 11.40 -9.73
C THR A 383 19.83 11.10 -8.32
N LYS A 384 20.66 10.43 -7.50
CA LYS A 384 20.32 9.98 -6.15
C LYS A 384 19.05 9.09 -6.10
N ILE A 385 18.79 8.33 -7.17
CA ILE A 385 17.65 7.39 -7.27
C ILE A 385 18.16 5.96 -7.43
N PRO A 386 17.40 4.95 -6.95
CA PRO A 386 17.73 3.53 -7.10
C PRO A 386 17.21 3.01 -8.46
N PHE A 387 17.84 3.46 -9.56
CA PHE A 387 17.37 3.21 -10.93
C PHE A 387 17.05 1.73 -11.22
N TRP A 388 17.95 0.81 -10.85
CA TRP A 388 17.75 -0.61 -11.13
C TRP A 388 16.60 -1.22 -10.31
N SER A 389 16.35 -0.71 -9.11
CA SER A 389 15.18 -1.11 -8.33
C SER A 389 13.88 -0.60 -8.96
N VAL A 390 13.87 0.61 -9.52
CA VAL A 390 12.72 1.11 -10.30
C VAL A 390 12.46 0.22 -11.50
N VAL A 391 13.49 -0.12 -12.29
CA VAL A 391 13.38 -1.01 -13.47
C VAL A 391 12.85 -2.39 -13.05
N PHE A 392 13.37 -2.95 -11.97
CA PHE A 392 12.92 -4.26 -11.46
C PHE A 392 11.45 -4.24 -11.05
N CYS A 393 11.03 -3.27 -10.23
CA CYS A 393 9.63 -3.14 -9.81
C CYS A 393 8.70 -2.91 -11.02
N THR A 394 9.12 -2.10 -11.98
CA THR A 394 8.40 -1.89 -13.23
C THR A 394 8.21 -3.19 -13.99
N PHE A 395 9.27 -3.98 -14.15
CA PHE A 395 9.21 -5.27 -14.85
C PHE A 395 8.24 -6.23 -14.16
N ILE A 396 8.29 -6.35 -12.83
CA ILE A 396 7.34 -7.17 -12.07
C ILE A 396 5.91 -6.65 -12.24
N THR A 397 5.69 -5.34 -12.18
CA THR A 397 4.38 -4.71 -12.42
C THR A 397 3.85 -5.05 -13.82
N MET A 398 4.69 -4.96 -14.85
CA MET A 398 4.30 -5.34 -16.23
C MET A 398 3.87 -6.80 -16.32
N LEU A 399 4.58 -7.72 -15.66
CA LEU A 399 4.23 -9.14 -15.63
C LEU A 399 2.90 -9.38 -14.91
N ILE A 400 2.64 -8.70 -13.78
CA ILE A 400 1.37 -8.80 -13.07
C ILE A 400 0.22 -8.28 -13.93
N CYS A 401 0.40 -7.18 -14.66
CA CYS A 401 -0.61 -6.64 -15.57
C CYS A 401 -0.96 -7.58 -16.74
N LEU A 402 -0.07 -8.51 -17.13
CA LEU A 402 -0.38 -9.53 -18.15
C LEU A 402 -1.51 -10.46 -17.72
N ILE A 403 -1.75 -10.64 -16.42
CA ILE A 403 -2.84 -11.47 -15.90
C ILE A 403 -4.19 -11.02 -16.50
N ASN A 404 -4.35 -9.71 -16.76
CA ASN A 404 -5.53 -9.12 -17.38
C ASN A 404 -5.89 -9.75 -18.74
N ILE A 405 -4.92 -10.18 -19.54
CA ILE A 405 -5.17 -10.80 -20.85
C ILE A 405 -5.87 -12.15 -20.68
N PHE A 406 -5.47 -12.93 -19.66
CA PHE A 406 -5.86 -14.31 -19.49
C PHE A 406 -7.06 -14.53 -18.55
N SER A 407 -7.39 -13.57 -17.70
CA SER A 407 -8.39 -13.75 -16.63
C SER A 407 -9.40 -12.60 -16.58
N THR A 408 -10.70 -12.97 -16.44
CA THR A 408 -11.81 -12.04 -16.15
C THR A 408 -11.76 -11.53 -14.71
N VAL A 409 -11.18 -12.32 -13.82
CA VAL A 409 -11.04 -12.03 -12.37
C VAL A 409 -9.63 -11.56 -12.00
N ALA A 410 -8.85 -11.13 -12.99
CA ALA A 410 -7.49 -10.61 -12.81
C ALA A 410 -7.42 -9.55 -11.70
N PHE A 411 -8.41 -8.66 -11.67
CA PHE A 411 -8.54 -7.62 -10.67
C PHE A 411 -8.54 -8.17 -9.24
N ASN A 412 -9.43 -9.12 -8.94
CA ASN A 412 -9.55 -9.71 -7.60
C ASN A 412 -8.24 -10.39 -7.17
N ALA A 413 -7.56 -11.06 -8.10
CA ALA A 413 -6.27 -11.69 -7.81
C ALA A 413 -5.17 -10.67 -7.48
N ILE A 414 -5.10 -9.54 -8.19
CA ILE A 414 -4.12 -8.47 -7.95
C ILE A 414 -4.41 -7.80 -6.60
N VAL A 415 -5.66 -7.44 -6.32
CA VAL A 415 -6.09 -6.80 -5.07
C VAL A 415 -5.81 -7.70 -3.87
N SER A 416 -6.22 -8.96 -3.95
CA SER A 416 -5.98 -9.93 -2.87
C SER A 416 -4.49 -10.18 -2.63
N LEU A 417 -3.68 -10.24 -3.69
CA LEU A 417 -2.22 -10.35 -3.59
C LEU A 417 -1.61 -9.13 -2.89
N THR A 418 -2.12 -7.94 -3.18
CA THR A 418 -1.70 -6.69 -2.53
C THR A 418 -2.01 -6.73 -1.04
N ILE A 419 -3.26 -7.03 -0.66
CA ILE A 419 -3.70 -7.09 0.73
C ILE A 419 -2.92 -8.17 1.49
N ALA A 420 -2.90 -9.40 0.99
CA ALA A 420 -2.19 -10.50 1.65
C ALA A 420 -0.69 -10.21 1.80
N GLY A 421 -0.03 -9.71 0.74
CA GLY A 421 1.39 -9.40 0.77
C GLY A 421 1.74 -8.32 1.79
N LEU A 422 1.06 -7.19 1.77
CA LEU A 422 1.35 -6.10 2.69
C LEU A 422 0.91 -6.43 4.12
N PHE A 423 -0.31 -6.94 4.32
CA PHE A 423 -0.83 -7.19 5.67
C PHE A 423 -0.10 -8.32 6.41
N ILE A 424 0.35 -9.36 5.71
CA ILE A 424 1.21 -10.38 6.35
C ILE A 424 2.55 -9.74 6.75
N SER A 425 3.12 -8.86 5.92
CA SER A 425 4.34 -8.14 6.26
C SER A 425 4.17 -7.19 7.46
N TYR A 426 2.96 -6.66 7.70
CA TYR A 426 2.63 -5.84 8.88
C TYR A 426 2.34 -6.70 10.12
N LEU A 427 1.65 -7.83 9.95
CA LEU A 427 1.27 -8.71 11.05
C LEU A 427 2.49 -9.23 11.82
N ILE A 428 3.57 -9.57 11.12
CA ILE A 428 4.78 -10.13 11.74
C ILE A 428 5.40 -9.14 12.75
N PRO A 429 5.79 -7.90 12.39
CA PRO A 429 6.39 -6.97 13.35
C PRO A 429 5.41 -6.50 14.42
N VAL A 430 4.11 -6.32 14.10
CA VAL A 430 3.09 -5.95 15.10
C VAL A 430 2.94 -7.06 16.15
N SER A 431 2.93 -8.33 15.73
CA SER A 431 2.87 -9.49 16.65
C SER A 431 4.10 -9.57 17.55
N LEU A 432 5.29 -9.33 17.01
CA LEU A 432 6.53 -9.31 17.80
C LEU A 432 6.53 -8.16 18.81
N MET A 433 6.05 -6.98 18.41
CA MET A 433 5.92 -5.84 19.30
C MET A 433 4.92 -6.11 20.44
N ALA A 434 3.75 -6.69 20.10
CA ALA A 434 2.75 -7.09 21.08
C ALA A 434 3.30 -8.13 22.07
N PHE A 435 4.01 -9.14 21.56
CA PHE A 435 4.64 -10.17 22.39
C PHE A 435 5.63 -9.57 23.38
N LYS A 436 6.58 -8.74 22.93
CA LYS A 436 7.56 -8.09 23.80
C LYS A 436 6.91 -7.23 24.90
N ARG A 437 5.84 -6.51 24.55
CA ARG A 437 5.07 -5.72 25.53
C ARG A 437 4.36 -6.61 26.56
N ALA A 438 3.75 -7.69 26.10
CA ALA A 438 3.03 -8.63 26.98
C ALA A 438 3.97 -9.36 27.93
N THR A 439 5.20 -9.67 27.50
CA THR A 439 6.23 -10.34 28.33
C THR A 439 7.05 -9.38 29.17
N GLY A 440 6.90 -8.07 29.01
CA GLY A 440 7.71 -7.07 29.71
C GLY A 440 9.16 -7.00 29.24
N GLU A 441 9.47 -7.54 28.06
CA GLU A 441 10.82 -7.42 27.50
C GLU A 441 11.15 -5.96 27.15
N PRO A 442 12.40 -5.52 27.38
CA PRO A 442 12.79 -4.14 27.10
C PRO A 442 12.71 -3.84 25.60
N ILE A 443 12.08 -2.70 25.26
CA ILE A 443 11.96 -2.21 23.90
C ILE A 443 12.59 -0.81 23.85
N LYS A 444 13.57 -0.62 22.97
CA LYS A 444 14.16 0.70 22.72
C LYS A 444 13.22 1.50 21.81
N LEU A 445 12.32 2.26 22.41
CA LEU A 445 11.34 3.09 21.69
C LEU A 445 12.01 4.34 21.09
N GLY A 446 11.44 4.82 19.97
CA GLY A 446 11.81 6.09 19.36
C GLY A 446 11.21 7.31 20.09
N PRO A 447 11.44 8.52 19.56
CA PRO A 447 10.86 9.75 20.11
C PRO A 447 9.34 9.80 20.03
N TRP A 448 8.72 9.19 19.03
CA TRP A 448 7.27 9.00 18.95
C TRP A 448 6.89 7.62 19.52
N LYS A 449 5.95 7.58 20.45
CA LYS A 449 5.54 6.35 21.14
C LYS A 449 4.09 6.41 21.61
N MET A 450 3.41 5.27 21.60
CA MET A 450 2.03 5.13 22.09
C MET A 450 1.91 4.99 23.61
N GLY A 451 3.00 4.77 24.31
CA GLY A 451 2.99 4.58 25.78
C GLY A 451 2.14 3.39 26.22
N SER A 452 1.26 3.60 27.21
CA SER A 452 0.37 2.56 27.76
C SER A 452 -0.67 2.04 26.76
N LEU A 453 -1.02 2.81 25.74
CA LEU A 453 -1.95 2.38 24.68
C LEU A 453 -1.31 1.40 23.67
N GLY A 454 0.00 1.24 23.69
CA GLY A 454 0.69 0.45 22.69
C GLY A 454 0.24 -1.01 22.61
N LEU A 455 0.10 -1.72 23.74
CA LEU A 455 -0.36 -3.12 23.72
C LEU A 455 -1.81 -3.27 23.25
N PRO A 456 -2.80 -2.52 23.77
CA PRO A 456 -4.17 -2.57 23.24
C PRO A 456 -4.24 -2.30 21.74
N VAL A 457 -3.54 -1.28 21.25
CA VAL A 457 -3.53 -0.93 19.82
C VAL A 457 -2.89 -2.03 18.98
N ASN A 458 -1.79 -2.65 19.43
CA ASN A 458 -1.19 -3.79 18.74
C ASN A 458 -2.17 -4.98 18.66
N ILE A 459 -2.94 -5.26 19.72
CA ILE A 459 -3.93 -6.35 19.74
C ILE A 459 -5.05 -6.08 18.74
N VAL A 460 -5.62 -4.88 18.74
CA VAL A 460 -6.66 -4.48 17.77
C VAL A 460 -6.13 -4.62 16.34
N SER A 461 -4.91 -4.14 16.07
CA SER A 461 -4.25 -4.30 14.77
C SER A 461 -4.10 -5.77 14.37
N MET A 462 -3.61 -6.63 15.29
CA MET A 462 -3.44 -8.07 15.00
C MET A 462 -4.77 -8.73 14.63
N ILE A 463 -5.83 -8.49 15.39
CA ILE A 463 -7.17 -9.06 15.13
C ILE A 463 -7.66 -8.61 13.76
N TYR A 464 -7.58 -7.32 13.46
CA TYR A 464 -7.97 -6.76 12.17
C TYR A 464 -7.17 -7.38 11.02
N LEU A 465 -5.85 -7.42 11.13
CA LEU A 465 -4.98 -7.98 10.09
C LEU A 465 -5.27 -9.46 9.84
N ILE A 466 -5.46 -10.28 10.90
CA ILE A 466 -5.78 -11.70 10.75
C ILE A 466 -7.11 -11.89 10.03
N ILE A 467 -8.16 -11.18 10.44
CA ILE A 467 -9.48 -11.24 9.79
C ILE A 467 -9.34 -10.89 8.31
N THR A 468 -8.72 -9.76 8.01
CA THR A 468 -8.64 -9.26 6.65
C THR A 468 -7.77 -10.15 5.75
N ILE A 469 -6.64 -10.68 6.26
CA ILE A 469 -5.79 -11.62 5.52
C ILE A 469 -6.59 -12.89 5.17
N VAL A 470 -7.30 -13.47 6.14
CA VAL A 470 -8.09 -14.69 5.90
C VAL A 470 -9.13 -14.44 4.82
N PHE A 471 -9.93 -13.39 4.94
CA PHE A 471 -11.03 -13.12 4.01
C PHE A 471 -10.56 -12.58 2.66
N SER A 472 -9.34 -12.05 2.55
CA SER A 472 -8.77 -11.65 1.25
C SER A 472 -8.56 -12.80 0.27
N PHE A 473 -8.53 -14.04 0.74
CA PHE A 473 -8.42 -15.24 -0.10
C PHE A 473 -9.76 -15.87 -0.47
N PHE A 474 -10.88 -15.37 0.06
CA PHE A 474 -12.20 -15.88 -0.28
C PHE A 474 -12.60 -15.48 -1.71
N ALA A 475 -13.41 -16.33 -2.36
CA ALA A 475 -14.07 -15.97 -3.60
C ALA A 475 -15.12 -14.87 -3.31
N PRO A 476 -15.40 -13.96 -4.24
CA PRO A 476 -16.39 -12.89 -4.00
C PRO A 476 -17.84 -13.39 -3.88
N GLU A 477 -18.12 -14.60 -4.34
CA GLU A 477 -19.46 -15.17 -4.40
C GLU A 477 -19.46 -16.69 -4.25
N THR A 478 -20.66 -17.28 -4.00
CA THR A 478 -20.87 -18.72 -3.95
C THR A 478 -22.16 -19.08 -4.72
N PRO A 479 -22.22 -20.23 -5.47
CA PRO A 479 -21.21 -21.29 -5.57
C PRO A 479 -19.95 -20.85 -6.32
N VAL A 480 -18.78 -21.25 -5.82
CA VAL A 480 -17.50 -20.88 -6.43
C VAL A 480 -17.33 -21.63 -7.74
N THR A 481 -17.08 -20.90 -8.82
CA THR A 481 -16.79 -21.42 -10.16
C THR A 481 -15.33 -21.19 -10.52
N LEU A 482 -14.84 -21.79 -11.61
CA LEU A 482 -13.50 -21.46 -12.12
C LEU A 482 -13.35 -19.98 -12.50
N ALA A 483 -14.46 -19.33 -12.89
CA ALA A 483 -14.48 -17.92 -13.26
C ALA A 483 -14.52 -16.99 -12.04
N SER A 484 -15.18 -17.38 -10.93
CA SER A 484 -15.29 -16.57 -9.71
C SER A 484 -14.25 -16.94 -8.64
N MET A 485 -13.45 -18.00 -8.86
CA MET A 485 -12.42 -18.42 -7.91
C MET A 485 -11.35 -17.34 -7.71
N ASN A 486 -11.04 -17.07 -6.45
CA ASN A 486 -9.94 -16.16 -6.11
C ASN A 486 -8.58 -16.87 -6.23
N TRP A 487 -7.93 -16.73 -7.37
CA TRP A 487 -6.64 -17.36 -7.67
C TRP A 487 -5.45 -16.74 -6.95
N SER A 488 -5.65 -15.70 -6.15
CA SER A 488 -4.57 -15.05 -5.42
C SER A 488 -3.84 -15.99 -4.45
N CYS A 489 -4.55 -16.96 -3.87
CA CYS A 489 -3.93 -17.97 -3.01
C CYS A 489 -2.87 -18.79 -3.75
N LEU A 490 -3.12 -19.12 -5.03
CA LEU A 490 -2.16 -19.83 -5.88
C LEU A 490 -0.96 -18.93 -6.22
N VAL A 491 -1.21 -17.68 -6.60
CA VAL A 491 -0.16 -16.72 -6.97
C VAL A 491 0.69 -16.39 -5.74
N PHE A 492 0.06 -16.07 -4.62
CA PHE A 492 0.77 -15.77 -3.36
C PHE A 492 1.54 -16.98 -2.85
N GLY A 493 0.90 -18.16 -2.79
CA GLY A 493 1.54 -19.42 -2.38
C GLY A 493 2.72 -19.78 -3.27
N GLY A 494 2.56 -19.65 -4.59
CA GLY A 494 3.63 -19.88 -5.55
C GLY A 494 4.83 -18.94 -5.33
N PHE A 495 4.56 -17.64 -5.09
CA PHE A 495 5.61 -16.68 -4.78
C PHE A 495 6.33 -16.98 -3.46
N VAL A 496 5.59 -17.39 -2.43
CA VAL A 496 6.18 -17.81 -1.14
C VAL A 496 7.04 -19.08 -1.34
N ILE A 497 6.56 -20.06 -2.09
CA ILE A 497 7.31 -21.29 -2.40
C ILE A 497 8.61 -20.96 -3.15
N ILE A 498 8.56 -20.12 -4.18
CA ILE A 498 9.76 -19.66 -4.91
C ILE A 498 10.74 -18.98 -3.94
N GLY A 499 10.23 -18.15 -3.03
CA GLY A 499 11.03 -17.53 -1.98
C GLY A 499 11.70 -18.55 -1.07
N LEU A 500 10.96 -19.53 -0.58
CA LEU A 500 11.50 -20.59 0.29
C LEU A 500 12.56 -21.42 -0.43
N VAL A 501 12.34 -21.78 -1.71
CA VAL A 501 13.36 -22.45 -2.51
C VAL A 501 14.62 -21.59 -2.60
N TYR A 502 14.48 -20.29 -2.94
CA TYR A 502 15.62 -19.38 -2.95
C TYR A 502 16.31 -19.28 -1.58
N TRP A 503 15.54 -19.21 -0.49
CA TRP A 503 16.07 -19.20 0.86
C TRP A 503 16.95 -20.41 1.15
N PHE A 504 16.46 -21.63 0.90
CA PHE A 504 17.20 -22.85 1.21
C PHE A 504 18.41 -23.06 0.31
N VAL A 505 18.36 -22.64 -0.96
CA VAL A 505 19.47 -22.80 -1.92
C VAL A 505 20.57 -21.75 -1.67
N THR A 506 20.20 -20.49 -1.56
CA THR A 506 21.13 -19.36 -1.56
C THR A 506 20.90 -18.41 -0.38
N GLY A 507 19.65 -18.04 -0.11
CA GLY A 507 19.30 -16.93 0.77
C GLY A 507 19.91 -17.04 2.16
N LYS A 508 19.77 -18.20 2.81
CA LYS A 508 20.33 -18.47 4.16
C LYS A 508 21.85 -18.36 4.28
N LYS A 509 22.56 -18.40 3.14
CA LYS A 509 24.03 -18.28 3.12
C LYS A 509 24.48 -16.84 2.92
N VAL A 510 23.59 -15.99 2.38
CA VAL A 510 23.94 -14.64 1.91
C VAL A 510 23.27 -13.56 2.75
N TYR A 511 22.01 -13.77 3.16
CA TYR A 511 21.27 -12.84 4.00
C TYR A 511 21.53 -13.12 5.48
N THR A 512 22.07 -12.13 6.17
CA THR A 512 22.41 -12.22 7.60
C THR A 512 21.59 -11.27 8.48
N GLY A 513 20.56 -10.66 7.91
CA GLY A 513 19.79 -9.56 8.49
C GLY A 513 20.22 -8.22 7.90
N PRO A 514 19.67 -7.10 8.39
CA PRO A 514 20.09 -5.77 7.98
C PRO A 514 21.59 -5.55 8.20
N ILE A 515 22.33 -5.31 7.10
CA ILE A 515 23.79 -5.20 7.10
C ILE A 515 24.20 -3.85 7.72
N ARG A 516 25.20 -3.87 8.59
CA ARG A 516 25.91 -2.65 8.98
C ARG A 516 26.91 -2.28 7.90
N GLU A 517 26.82 -1.06 7.37
CA GLU A 517 27.69 -0.54 6.31
C GLU A 517 28.93 0.21 6.89
N ARG A 518 28.93 0.45 8.24
CA ARG A 518 30.02 1.09 8.99
C ARG A 518 30.45 0.22 10.16
#